data_c5ee94d951cf593e516e3568e8642f9f
#
_entry.id   c5ee94d951cf593e516e3568e8642f9f
#
_cell.length_a   1.000
_cell.length_b   1.000
_cell.length_c   1.000
_cell.angle_alpha   90.00
_cell.angle_beta   90.00
_cell.angle_gamma   90.00
#
_symmetry.space_group_name_H-M   'P 1'
#
loop_
_entity.id
_entity.type
_entity.pdbx_description
1 polymer ?
#
loop_
_entity_poly.entity_id
_entity_poly.type
_entity_poly.pdbx_seq_one_letter_code
_entity_poly.pdbx_strand_id
1 'polypeptide(L)'
;MGYTLITANRNYSSWSLRPWVLMKALGIPFADRVEPFTKPVNWHDFRAFSPTGQVPALLAKEQGGERTVWDSLGIVLYLAERHPGLWPADEAARAFAQSAVCEMHGGFSALRSQCTMNVGVRVAMGPHDAALAKDVARLRELFEQGLDSFGGPWLAGPDFTALDAFFAPVAWRVRTYALDLGRGQAWVDRVIAHPAMQEWEAAALAETWREESHEAELAAAGTIVADYRAG
;
A
#
# COMPACT_ATOMS: atom_id res chain seq x y z
N MET A 1 -19.13 -2.89 17.34
CA MET A 1 -17.73 -3.14 16.91
C MET A 1 -17.16 -1.84 16.42
N GLY A 2 -15.97 -1.45 16.88
CA GLY A 2 -15.30 -0.21 16.45
C GLY A 2 -13.85 -0.49 16.12
N TYR A 3 -13.33 0.12 15.06
CA TYR A 3 -11.95 0.00 14.65
C TYR A 3 -11.20 1.33 14.78
N THR A 4 -9.95 1.26 15.22
CA THR A 4 -8.98 2.34 15.09
C THR A 4 -7.79 1.80 14.33
N LEU A 5 -7.55 2.32 13.13
CA LEU A 5 -6.38 1.96 12.33
C LEU A 5 -5.26 2.96 12.61
N ILE A 6 -4.13 2.46 13.13
CA ILE A 6 -2.94 3.25 13.40
C ILE A 6 -2.00 3.12 12.22
N THR A 7 -1.67 4.24 11.64
CA THR A 7 -0.86 4.38 10.41
C THR A 7 0.31 5.33 10.66
N ALA A 8 1.22 5.48 9.70
CA ALA A 8 2.24 6.52 9.73
C ALA A 8 2.09 7.49 8.54
N ASN A 9 3.12 8.29 8.32
CA ASN A 9 3.19 9.30 7.26
C ASN A 9 2.66 8.78 5.93
N ARG A 10 1.72 9.50 5.34
CA ARG A 10 1.06 9.14 4.09
C ARG A 10 2.02 9.09 2.89
N ASN A 11 3.06 9.92 2.91
CA ASN A 11 4.06 9.91 1.86
C ASN A 11 4.85 8.60 1.82
N TYR A 12 5.21 8.02 2.98
CA TYR A 12 6.21 6.95 3.06
C TYR A 12 5.61 5.58 3.38
N SER A 13 4.55 5.52 4.21
CA SER A 13 4.10 4.26 4.80
C SER A 13 3.26 3.41 3.84
N SER A 14 3.95 2.69 2.96
CA SER A 14 3.31 1.77 2.01
C SER A 14 2.56 0.62 2.68
N TRP A 15 2.99 0.19 3.86
CA TRP A 15 2.33 -0.85 4.63
C TRP A 15 1.02 -0.37 5.23
N SER A 16 0.98 0.88 5.71
CA SER A 16 -0.24 1.50 6.26
C SER A 16 -1.30 1.74 5.18
N LEU A 17 -0.89 2.11 3.96
CA LEU A 17 -1.80 2.34 2.84
C LEU A 17 -2.69 1.12 2.56
N ARG A 18 -2.16 -0.10 2.62
CA ARG A 18 -2.87 -1.33 2.24
C ARG A 18 -4.20 -1.52 2.99
N PRO A 19 -4.21 -1.69 4.32
CA PRO A 19 -5.48 -1.84 5.04
C PRO A 19 -6.30 -0.56 5.03
N TRP A 20 -5.66 0.61 5.01
CA TRP A 20 -6.37 1.88 4.99
C TRP A 20 -7.23 2.05 3.73
N VAL A 21 -6.62 1.86 2.54
CA VAL A 21 -7.35 1.99 1.27
C VAL A 21 -8.42 0.91 1.12
N LEU A 22 -8.16 -0.32 1.60
CA LEU A 22 -9.13 -1.40 1.60
C LEU A 22 -10.36 -1.05 2.43
N MET A 23 -10.16 -0.61 3.68
CA MET A 23 -11.27 -0.25 4.56
C MET A 23 -12.07 0.92 4.00
N LYS A 24 -11.41 1.94 3.45
CA LYS A 24 -12.09 3.08 2.80
C LYS A 24 -12.87 2.65 1.56
N ALA A 25 -12.27 1.86 0.68
CA ALA A 25 -12.90 1.42 -0.57
C ALA A 25 -14.15 0.56 -0.32
N LEU A 26 -14.14 -0.26 0.73
CA LEU A 26 -15.25 -1.13 1.10
C LEU A 26 -16.23 -0.50 2.11
N GLY A 27 -16.05 0.75 2.46
CA GLY A 27 -16.93 1.44 3.41
C GLY A 27 -16.89 0.87 4.82
N ILE A 28 -15.81 0.22 5.24
CA ILE A 28 -15.63 -0.29 6.60
C ILE A 28 -15.27 0.90 7.51
N PRO A 29 -16.11 1.26 8.48
CA PRO A 29 -15.88 2.44 9.31
C PRO A 29 -14.73 2.21 10.29
N PHE A 30 -13.83 3.19 10.40
CA PHE A 30 -12.72 3.20 11.36
C PHE A 30 -12.31 4.62 11.75
N ALA A 31 -11.77 4.76 12.95
CA ALA A 31 -11.03 5.95 13.34
C ALA A 31 -9.61 5.85 12.76
N ASP A 32 -9.18 6.89 12.06
CA ASP A 32 -7.85 6.97 11.45
C ASP A 32 -6.91 7.73 12.40
N ARG A 33 -5.91 7.02 12.92
CA ARG A 33 -4.91 7.58 13.83
C ARG A 33 -3.55 7.56 13.16
N VAL A 34 -2.96 8.73 12.93
CA VAL A 34 -1.63 8.86 12.34
C VAL A 34 -0.60 9.05 13.44
N GLU A 35 0.38 8.16 13.48
CA GLU A 35 1.59 8.26 14.31
C GLU A 35 2.79 8.51 13.38
N PRO A 36 3.24 9.75 13.23
CA PRO A 36 4.27 10.07 12.26
C PRO A 36 5.64 9.48 12.66
N PHE A 37 6.43 9.14 11.67
CA PHE A 37 7.85 8.88 11.85
C PHE A 37 8.55 10.20 12.15
N THR A 38 8.91 10.45 13.40
CA THR A 38 9.55 11.70 13.84
C THR A 38 11.05 11.55 14.08
N LYS A 39 11.54 10.30 14.12
CA LYS A 39 12.94 9.95 14.35
C LYS A 39 13.27 8.72 13.51
N PRO A 40 14.54 8.43 13.22
CA PRO A 40 14.95 7.23 12.50
C PRO A 40 14.42 5.93 13.11
N VAL A 41 14.09 5.92 14.42
CA VAL A 41 13.60 4.75 15.14
C VAL A 41 12.49 5.14 16.11
N ASN A 42 11.24 5.03 15.69
CA ASN A 42 10.05 5.16 16.56
C ASN A 42 9.68 3.86 17.29
N TRP A 43 10.56 2.87 17.31
CA TRP A 43 10.21 1.53 17.77
C TRP A 43 9.66 1.52 19.20
N HIS A 44 10.25 2.27 20.11
CA HIS A 44 9.77 2.35 21.50
C HIS A 44 8.37 2.97 21.59
N ASP A 45 8.14 4.05 20.87
CA ASP A 45 6.87 4.77 20.90
C ASP A 45 5.76 3.88 20.29
N PHE A 46 6.07 3.20 19.19
CA PHE A 46 5.13 2.30 18.52
C PHE A 46 4.84 1.02 19.31
N ARG A 47 5.74 0.59 20.19
CA ARG A 47 5.49 -0.55 21.10
C ARG A 47 4.34 -0.30 22.08
N ALA A 48 3.94 0.94 22.30
CA ALA A 48 2.79 1.26 23.14
C ALA A 48 1.45 0.75 22.55
N PHE A 49 1.37 0.57 21.23
CA PHE A 49 0.14 0.13 20.55
C PHE A 49 0.34 -1.03 19.56
N SER A 50 1.57 -1.32 19.18
CA SER A 50 1.91 -2.39 18.25
C SER A 50 2.92 -3.35 18.87
N PRO A 51 2.62 -4.66 18.95
CA PRO A 51 3.54 -5.65 19.52
C PRO A 51 4.89 -5.75 18.80
N THR A 52 4.94 -5.38 17.53
CA THR A 52 6.18 -5.36 16.74
C THR A 52 6.90 -4.02 16.75
N GLY A 53 6.28 -2.96 17.30
CA GLY A 53 6.78 -1.60 17.17
C GLY A 53 6.71 -1.06 15.73
N GLN A 54 5.81 -1.60 14.90
CA GLN A 54 5.62 -1.21 13.51
C GLN A 54 4.15 -0.86 13.22
N VAL A 55 3.93 -0.15 12.14
CA VAL A 55 2.62 0.16 11.58
C VAL A 55 2.44 -0.50 10.21
N PRO A 56 1.17 -0.82 9.83
CA PRO A 56 -0.08 -0.52 10.51
C PRO A 56 -0.37 -1.43 11.70
N ALA A 57 -1.19 -0.94 12.62
CA ALA A 57 -1.83 -1.74 13.66
C ALA A 57 -3.32 -1.40 13.74
N LEU A 58 -4.17 -2.39 13.93
CA LEU A 58 -5.61 -2.23 14.07
C LEU A 58 -6.02 -2.53 15.51
N LEU A 59 -6.60 -1.54 16.20
CA LEU A 59 -7.28 -1.76 17.46
C LEU A 59 -8.75 -2.04 17.20
N ALA A 60 -9.20 -3.26 17.51
CA ALA A 60 -10.56 -3.71 17.31
C ALA A 60 -11.29 -3.83 18.66
N LYS A 61 -12.32 -3.00 18.88
CA LYS A 61 -13.18 -3.07 20.07
C LYS A 61 -14.33 -4.03 19.80
N GLU A 62 -14.38 -5.12 20.53
CA GLU A 62 -15.41 -6.17 20.46
C GLU A 62 -16.06 -6.38 21.82
N GLN A 63 -17.12 -7.22 21.89
CA GLN A 63 -17.81 -7.53 23.16
C GLN A 63 -16.88 -8.16 24.21
N GLY A 64 -15.81 -8.82 23.79
CA GLY A 64 -14.81 -9.47 24.66
C GLY A 64 -13.62 -8.58 25.05
N GLY A 65 -13.65 -7.27 24.73
CA GLY A 65 -12.57 -6.33 24.97
C GLY A 65 -11.91 -5.79 23.71
N GLU A 66 -10.75 -5.18 23.85
CA GLU A 66 -9.96 -4.65 22.73
C GLU A 66 -8.90 -5.67 22.28
N ARG A 67 -8.74 -5.83 20.97
CA ARG A 67 -7.69 -6.65 20.36
C ARG A 67 -6.80 -5.80 19.49
N THR A 68 -5.50 -6.01 19.56
CA THR A 68 -4.54 -5.47 18.62
C THR A 68 -4.26 -6.49 17.53
N VAL A 69 -4.43 -6.11 16.27
CA VAL A 69 -4.15 -6.93 15.09
C VAL A 69 -3.05 -6.28 14.27
N TRP A 70 -2.05 -7.02 13.88
CA TRP A 70 -0.90 -6.64 13.07
C TRP A 70 -0.45 -7.86 12.27
N ASP A 71 0.28 -7.78 11.19
CA ASP A 71 0.63 -6.63 10.38
C ASP A 71 -0.45 -6.30 9.31
N SER A 72 -0.07 -5.67 8.19
CA SER A 72 -1.05 -5.34 7.13
C SER A 72 -1.82 -6.55 6.59
N LEU A 73 -1.17 -7.72 6.44
CA LEU A 73 -1.83 -8.94 6.00
C LEU A 73 -2.69 -9.53 7.11
N GLY A 74 -2.19 -9.58 8.34
CA GLY A 74 -2.96 -10.02 9.50
C GLY A 74 -4.25 -9.19 9.69
N ILE A 75 -4.18 -7.88 9.47
CA ILE A 75 -5.34 -6.98 9.50
C ILE A 75 -6.35 -7.37 8.42
N VAL A 76 -5.91 -7.59 7.19
CA VAL A 76 -6.81 -7.97 6.09
C VAL A 76 -7.46 -9.33 6.34
N LEU A 77 -6.73 -10.32 6.83
CA LEU A 77 -7.28 -11.63 7.19
C LEU A 77 -8.33 -11.51 8.31
N TYR A 78 -8.03 -10.75 9.35
CA TYR A 78 -8.96 -10.49 10.45
C TYR A 78 -10.26 -9.80 9.99
N LEU A 79 -10.14 -8.81 9.10
CA LEU A 79 -11.29 -8.12 8.54
C LEU A 79 -12.11 -9.00 7.61
N ALA A 80 -11.47 -9.89 6.83
CA ALA A 80 -12.15 -10.78 5.88
C ALA A 80 -13.11 -11.77 6.55
N GLU A 81 -12.82 -12.17 7.80
CA GLU A 81 -13.75 -13.01 8.59
C GLU A 81 -15.02 -12.26 9.05
N ARG A 82 -15.03 -10.94 8.96
CA ARG A 82 -16.07 -10.06 9.55
C ARG A 82 -16.81 -9.23 8.51
N HIS A 83 -16.21 -9.01 7.39
CA HIS A 83 -16.76 -8.19 6.32
C HIS A 83 -16.68 -8.95 4.99
N PRO A 84 -17.80 -9.17 4.31
CA PRO A 84 -17.82 -9.80 2.98
C PRO A 84 -17.21 -8.86 1.93
N GLY A 85 -16.74 -9.43 0.82
CA GLY A 85 -16.25 -8.65 -0.33
C GLY A 85 -14.77 -8.23 -0.26
N LEU A 86 -14.04 -8.56 0.81
CA LEU A 86 -12.60 -8.29 0.85
C LEU A 86 -11.81 -9.14 -0.17
N TRP A 87 -12.30 -10.35 -0.41
CA TRP A 87 -11.76 -11.25 -1.42
C TRP A 87 -12.77 -11.47 -2.55
N PRO A 88 -12.32 -11.82 -3.77
CA PRO A 88 -13.24 -12.21 -4.85
C PRO A 88 -14.17 -13.34 -4.44
N ALA A 89 -15.43 -13.28 -4.89
CA ALA A 89 -16.40 -14.34 -4.65
C ALA A 89 -16.08 -15.61 -5.45
N ASP A 90 -15.58 -15.45 -6.69
CA ASP A 90 -15.10 -16.56 -7.51
C ASP A 90 -13.91 -17.25 -6.85
N GLU A 91 -13.92 -18.58 -6.84
CA GLU A 91 -12.90 -19.38 -6.13
C GLU A 91 -11.53 -19.27 -6.79
N ALA A 92 -11.45 -19.28 -8.12
CA ALA A 92 -10.18 -19.19 -8.84
C ALA A 92 -9.58 -17.80 -8.70
N ALA A 93 -10.40 -16.75 -8.84
CA ALA A 93 -9.99 -15.37 -8.62
C ALA A 93 -9.52 -15.12 -7.17
N ARG A 94 -10.20 -15.72 -6.19
CA ARG A 94 -9.83 -15.65 -4.78
C ARG A 94 -8.50 -16.34 -4.50
N ALA A 95 -8.28 -17.53 -5.03
CA ALA A 95 -7.02 -18.26 -4.89
C ALA A 95 -5.85 -17.46 -5.50
N PHE A 96 -6.05 -16.90 -6.69
CA PHE A 96 -5.09 -16.00 -7.33
C PHE A 96 -4.81 -14.77 -6.46
N ALA A 97 -5.86 -14.09 -6.00
CA ALA A 97 -5.74 -12.89 -5.19
C ALA A 97 -4.95 -13.13 -3.89
N GLN A 98 -5.24 -14.22 -3.19
CA GLN A 98 -4.54 -14.60 -1.97
C GLN A 98 -3.06 -14.92 -2.24
N SER A 99 -2.76 -15.66 -3.32
CA SER A 99 -1.39 -15.99 -3.70
C SER A 99 -0.60 -14.72 -4.04
N ALA A 100 -1.16 -13.84 -4.85
CA ALA A 100 -0.52 -12.59 -5.26
C ALA A 100 -0.33 -11.61 -4.08
N VAL A 101 -1.27 -11.57 -3.14
CA VAL A 101 -1.12 -10.80 -1.88
C VAL A 101 0.05 -11.33 -1.05
N CYS A 102 0.18 -12.66 -0.91
CA CYS A 102 1.31 -13.26 -0.20
C CYS A 102 2.64 -12.97 -0.91
N GLU A 103 2.67 -13.05 -2.26
CA GLU A 103 3.85 -12.69 -3.06
C GLU A 103 4.22 -11.22 -2.87
N MET A 104 3.24 -10.30 -2.90
CA MET A 104 3.50 -8.88 -2.61
C MET A 104 3.91 -8.67 -1.16
N HIS A 105 3.40 -9.44 -0.22
CA HIS A 105 3.76 -9.30 1.20
C HIS A 105 5.21 -9.65 1.47
N GLY A 106 5.72 -10.76 0.93
CA GLY A 106 7.08 -11.26 1.18
C GLY A 106 8.12 -10.96 0.11
N GLY A 107 7.69 -10.51 -1.08
CA GLY A 107 8.54 -10.34 -2.26
C GLY A 107 8.81 -8.90 -2.68
N PHE A 108 9.29 -8.75 -3.94
CA PHE A 108 9.57 -7.47 -4.58
C PHE A 108 10.55 -6.59 -3.81
N SER A 109 11.63 -7.20 -3.30
CA SER A 109 12.60 -6.52 -2.42
C SER A 109 13.37 -5.42 -3.15
N ALA A 110 13.73 -5.62 -4.42
CA ALA A 110 14.41 -4.60 -5.22
C ALA A 110 13.49 -3.39 -5.50
N LEU A 111 12.23 -3.64 -5.86
CA LEU A 111 11.24 -2.57 -6.00
C LEU A 111 11.07 -1.75 -4.72
N ARG A 112 11.05 -2.42 -3.56
CA ARG A 112 10.84 -1.76 -2.27
C ARG A 112 12.02 -0.92 -1.85
N SER A 113 13.24 -1.40 -2.08
CA SER A 113 14.48 -0.72 -1.67
C SER A 113 14.93 0.37 -2.64
N GLN A 114 14.70 0.18 -3.95
CA GLN A 114 15.17 1.12 -4.97
C GLN A 114 14.09 2.14 -5.37
N CYS A 115 12.82 1.80 -5.19
CA CYS A 115 11.67 2.66 -5.48
C CYS A 115 10.81 2.80 -4.22
N THR A 116 11.34 3.47 -3.19
CA THR A 116 10.60 3.68 -1.93
C THR A 116 9.34 4.50 -2.18
N MET A 117 8.26 4.23 -1.44
CA MET A 117 7.01 4.96 -1.67
C MET A 117 7.16 6.40 -1.23
N ASN A 118 6.90 7.32 -2.14
CA ASN A 118 6.68 8.73 -1.84
C ASN A 118 5.59 9.28 -2.76
N VAL A 119 4.48 9.69 -2.18
CA VAL A 119 3.27 10.11 -2.92
C VAL A 119 3.48 11.43 -3.64
N GLY A 120 4.13 12.38 -2.96
CA GLY A 120 4.19 13.78 -3.37
C GLY A 120 5.35 14.15 -4.28
N VAL A 121 6.24 13.22 -4.67
CA VAL A 121 7.40 13.56 -5.51
C VAL A 121 7.41 12.82 -6.84
N ARG A 122 8.24 13.31 -7.76
CA ARG A 122 8.59 12.63 -9.02
C ARG A 122 10.11 12.58 -9.13
N VAL A 123 10.63 11.41 -9.51
CA VAL A 123 12.06 11.11 -9.52
C VAL A 123 12.47 10.61 -10.91
N ALA A 124 13.46 11.25 -11.49
CA ALA A 124 14.15 10.74 -12.65
C ALA A 124 15.20 9.74 -12.19
N MET A 125 14.94 8.44 -12.37
CA MET A 125 15.88 7.37 -12.06
C MET A 125 16.93 7.22 -13.16
N GLY A 126 18.10 6.69 -12.78
CA GLY A 126 19.05 6.11 -13.72
C GLY A 126 18.56 4.76 -14.29
N PRO A 127 19.39 4.07 -15.06
CA PRO A 127 19.07 2.73 -15.56
C PRO A 127 18.77 1.77 -14.39
N HIS A 128 17.71 0.98 -14.54
CA HIS A 128 17.37 -0.07 -13.56
C HIS A 128 18.44 -1.16 -13.54
N ASP A 129 18.81 -1.63 -12.36
CA ASP A 129 19.61 -2.84 -12.26
C ASP A 129 18.78 -4.10 -12.60
N ALA A 130 19.46 -5.24 -12.72
CA ALA A 130 18.82 -6.50 -13.08
C ALA A 130 17.78 -6.96 -12.06
N ALA A 131 17.95 -6.63 -10.77
CA ALA A 131 17.04 -7.03 -9.71
C ALA A 131 15.72 -6.23 -9.78
N LEU A 132 15.80 -4.92 -9.97
CA LEU A 132 14.62 -4.08 -10.17
C LEU A 132 13.90 -4.43 -11.48
N ALA A 133 14.66 -4.65 -12.58
CA ALA A 133 14.09 -5.06 -13.86
C ALA A 133 13.30 -6.38 -13.73
N LYS A 134 13.83 -7.35 -12.95
CA LYS A 134 13.13 -8.61 -12.65
C LYS A 134 11.83 -8.37 -11.88
N ASP A 135 11.84 -7.55 -10.83
CA ASP A 135 10.63 -7.24 -10.05
C ASP A 135 9.57 -6.55 -10.92
N VAL A 136 9.97 -5.59 -11.77
CA VAL A 136 9.05 -4.92 -12.69
C VAL A 136 8.47 -5.89 -13.73
N ALA A 137 9.29 -6.77 -14.28
CA ALA A 137 8.82 -7.82 -15.22
C ALA A 137 7.79 -8.74 -14.53
N ARG A 138 8.07 -9.17 -13.29
CA ARG A 138 7.13 -10.01 -12.53
C ARG A 138 5.80 -9.29 -12.23
N LEU A 139 5.83 -8.00 -11.93
CA LEU A 139 4.61 -7.20 -11.78
C LEU A 139 3.78 -7.19 -13.06
N ARG A 140 4.40 -7.01 -14.23
CA ARG A 140 3.70 -7.06 -15.53
C ARG A 140 3.03 -8.40 -15.74
N GLU A 141 3.75 -9.50 -15.55
CA GLU A 141 3.20 -10.86 -15.68
C GLU A 141 1.98 -11.07 -14.76
N LEU A 142 2.10 -10.69 -13.49
CA LEU A 142 1.03 -10.85 -12.52
C LEU A 142 -0.21 -10.04 -12.90
N PHE A 143 -0.02 -8.79 -13.35
CA PHE A 143 -1.12 -7.92 -13.74
C PHE A 143 -1.81 -8.42 -15.01
N GLU A 144 -1.03 -8.83 -16.02
CA GLU A 144 -1.57 -9.42 -17.23
C GLU A 144 -2.33 -10.71 -16.93
N GLN A 145 -1.76 -11.60 -16.12
CA GLN A 145 -2.43 -12.82 -15.69
C GLN A 145 -3.78 -12.54 -15.03
N GLY A 146 -3.83 -11.61 -14.08
CA GLY A 146 -5.06 -11.25 -13.37
C GLY A 146 -6.12 -10.65 -14.30
N LEU A 147 -5.73 -9.66 -15.10
CA LEU A 147 -6.63 -8.98 -16.03
C LEU A 147 -7.17 -9.92 -17.11
N ASP A 148 -6.34 -10.81 -17.65
CA ASP A 148 -6.75 -11.76 -18.70
C ASP A 148 -7.61 -12.89 -18.15
N SER A 149 -7.30 -13.41 -16.95
CA SER A 149 -8.02 -14.53 -16.38
C SER A 149 -9.39 -14.15 -15.80
N PHE A 150 -9.55 -12.91 -15.30
CA PHE A 150 -10.75 -12.51 -14.54
C PHE A 150 -11.50 -11.32 -15.15
N GLY A 151 -11.09 -10.84 -16.33
CA GLY A 151 -11.81 -9.87 -17.15
C GLY A 151 -11.74 -8.42 -16.66
N GLY A 152 -10.99 -8.12 -15.59
CA GLY A 152 -10.85 -6.75 -15.08
C GLY A 152 -12.16 -6.08 -14.67
N PRO A 153 -12.19 -4.78 -14.41
CA PRO A 153 -11.09 -3.80 -14.53
C PRO A 153 -10.08 -3.81 -13.37
N TRP A 154 -10.35 -4.56 -12.30
CA TRP A 154 -9.45 -4.79 -11.18
C TRP A 154 -8.64 -6.06 -11.37
N LEU A 155 -7.60 -6.29 -10.59
CA LEU A 155 -6.66 -7.39 -10.82
C LEU A 155 -7.27 -8.79 -10.67
N ALA A 156 -8.40 -8.91 -9.99
CA ALA A 156 -9.09 -10.19 -9.81
C ALA A 156 -10.59 -10.14 -10.15
N GLY A 157 -10.97 -9.28 -11.11
CA GLY A 157 -12.37 -9.21 -11.59
C GLY A 157 -12.98 -7.80 -11.55
N PRO A 158 -14.33 -7.70 -11.41
CA PRO A 158 -15.03 -6.43 -11.54
C PRO A 158 -14.92 -5.52 -10.32
N ASP A 159 -14.57 -6.05 -9.15
CA ASP A 159 -14.63 -5.35 -7.88
C ASP A 159 -13.23 -5.09 -7.31
N PHE A 160 -13.06 -3.93 -6.64
CA PHE A 160 -11.86 -3.62 -5.86
C PHE A 160 -11.79 -4.55 -4.64
N THR A 161 -10.67 -5.24 -4.46
CA THR A 161 -10.46 -6.22 -3.39
C THR A 161 -9.16 -5.99 -2.61
N ALA A 162 -8.88 -6.89 -1.67
CA ALA A 162 -7.61 -6.90 -0.94
C ALA A 162 -6.39 -7.01 -1.88
N LEU A 163 -6.55 -7.64 -3.04
CA LEU A 163 -5.48 -7.71 -4.03
C LEU A 163 -5.09 -6.31 -4.51
N ASP A 164 -6.07 -5.53 -4.94
CA ASP A 164 -5.83 -4.17 -5.43
C ASP A 164 -5.26 -3.27 -4.32
N ALA A 165 -5.76 -3.41 -3.10
CA ALA A 165 -5.26 -2.69 -1.95
C ALA A 165 -3.80 -3.01 -1.62
N PHE A 166 -3.38 -4.29 -1.75
CA PHE A 166 -2.00 -4.69 -1.51
C PHE A 166 -1.03 -4.17 -2.57
N PHE A 167 -1.53 -3.99 -3.80
CA PHE A 167 -0.75 -3.41 -4.90
C PHE A 167 -0.90 -1.89 -5.02
N ALA A 168 -1.80 -1.23 -4.28
CA ALA A 168 -1.95 0.22 -4.30
C ALA A 168 -0.62 1.00 -4.09
N PRO A 169 0.30 0.58 -3.19
CA PRO A 169 1.62 1.20 -3.10
C PRO A 169 2.47 1.09 -4.37
N VAL A 170 2.22 0.10 -5.23
CA VAL A 170 2.91 -0.03 -6.52
C VAL A 170 2.46 1.07 -7.46
N ALA A 171 1.17 1.44 -7.46
CA ALA A 171 0.67 2.54 -8.27
C ALA A 171 1.39 3.86 -7.96
N TRP A 172 1.65 4.17 -6.68
CA TRP A 172 2.46 5.33 -6.31
C TRP A 172 3.91 5.22 -6.79
N ARG A 173 4.54 4.04 -6.66
CA ARG A 173 5.90 3.82 -7.17
C ARG A 173 5.99 4.01 -8.68
N VAL A 174 5.02 3.49 -9.42
CA VAL A 174 4.93 3.70 -10.87
C VAL A 174 4.86 5.19 -11.20
N ARG A 175 4.00 5.93 -10.50
CA ARG A 175 3.84 7.37 -10.72
C ARG A 175 5.08 8.18 -10.30
N THR A 176 5.71 7.81 -9.18
CA THR A 176 6.88 8.52 -8.65
C THR A 176 8.11 8.34 -9.52
N TYR A 177 8.36 7.12 -9.99
CA TYR A 177 9.59 6.72 -10.67
C TYR A 177 9.42 6.45 -12.17
N ALA A 178 8.23 6.73 -12.71
CA ALA A 178 7.87 6.49 -14.11
C ALA A 178 8.15 5.03 -14.56
N LEU A 179 7.84 4.06 -13.69
CA LEU A 179 8.02 2.65 -14.03
C LEU A 179 7.00 2.25 -15.11
N ASP A 180 7.43 1.47 -16.09
CA ASP A 180 6.55 0.96 -17.13
C ASP A 180 5.95 -0.39 -16.71
N LEU A 181 4.65 -0.46 -16.53
CA LEU A 181 3.90 -1.70 -16.26
C LEU A 181 3.14 -2.24 -17.49
N GLY A 182 3.43 -1.73 -18.69
CA GLY A 182 2.76 -2.20 -19.91
C GLY A 182 1.23 -2.10 -19.77
N ARG A 183 0.52 -3.21 -20.01
CA ARG A 183 -0.96 -3.26 -19.87
C ARG A 183 -1.48 -2.94 -18.47
N GLY A 184 -0.65 -3.11 -17.45
CA GLY A 184 -0.98 -2.75 -16.07
C GLY A 184 -1.13 -1.24 -15.84
N GLN A 185 -0.70 -0.38 -16.76
CA GLN A 185 -0.83 1.07 -16.63
C GLN A 185 -2.30 1.51 -16.47
N ALA A 186 -3.23 0.90 -17.17
CA ALA A 186 -4.66 1.21 -17.04
C ALA A 186 -5.21 0.92 -15.63
N TRP A 187 -4.69 -0.12 -14.97
CA TRP A 187 -5.00 -0.41 -13.57
C TRP A 187 -4.38 0.65 -12.64
N VAL A 188 -3.13 1.06 -12.87
CA VAL A 188 -2.46 2.12 -12.09
C VAL A 188 -3.29 3.40 -12.11
N ASP A 189 -3.70 3.84 -13.30
CA ASP A 189 -4.50 5.06 -13.48
C ASP A 189 -5.84 4.95 -12.73
N ARG A 190 -6.49 3.79 -12.81
CA ARG A 190 -7.76 3.53 -12.10
C ARG A 190 -7.59 3.53 -10.59
N VAL A 191 -6.55 2.87 -10.05
CA VAL A 191 -6.27 2.85 -8.61
C VAL A 191 -6.00 4.27 -8.11
N ILE A 192 -5.15 5.02 -8.78
CA ILE A 192 -4.85 6.41 -8.40
C ILE A 192 -6.11 7.29 -8.44
N ALA A 193 -7.00 7.09 -9.42
CA ALA A 193 -8.27 7.82 -9.53
C ALA A 193 -9.33 7.37 -8.51
N HIS A 194 -9.13 6.29 -7.79
CA HIS A 194 -10.09 5.80 -6.79
C HIS A 194 -10.26 6.84 -5.66
N PRO A 195 -11.50 7.13 -5.20
CA PRO A 195 -11.73 8.17 -4.18
C PRO A 195 -10.89 8.00 -2.91
N ALA A 196 -10.73 6.77 -2.42
CA ALA A 196 -9.87 6.50 -1.26
C ALA A 196 -8.39 6.84 -1.51
N MET A 197 -7.88 6.60 -2.73
CA MET A 197 -6.50 6.95 -3.08
C MET A 197 -6.32 8.46 -3.23
N GLN A 198 -7.33 9.17 -3.73
CA GLN A 198 -7.34 10.64 -3.80
C GLN A 198 -7.38 11.27 -2.39
N GLU A 199 -8.16 10.68 -1.46
CA GLU A 199 -8.16 11.10 -0.05
C GLU A 199 -6.77 10.89 0.59
N TRP A 200 -6.13 9.75 0.32
CA TRP A 200 -4.76 9.47 0.78
C TRP A 200 -3.76 10.48 0.19
N GLU A 201 -3.83 10.75 -1.11
CA GLU A 201 -2.96 11.72 -1.80
C GLU A 201 -3.10 13.11 -1.18
N ALA A 202 -4.33 13.60 -1.03
CA ALA A 202 -4.58 14.93 -0.46
C ALA A 202 -3.98 15.05 0.94
N ALA A 203 -4.14 14.02 1.78
CA ALA A 203 -3.55 13.99 3.11
C ALA A 203 -2.00 13.94 3.04
N ALA A 204 -1.43 13.14 2.13
CA ALA A 204 0.02 13.04 1.96
C ALA A 204 0.65 14.38 1.51
N LEU A 205 0.00 15.09 0.60
CA LEU A 205 0.49 16.38 0.11
C LEU A 205 0.42 17.47 1.19
N ALA A 206 -0.54 17.37 2.10
CA ALA A 206 -0.71 18.32 3.21
C ALA A 206 0.26 18.05 4.38
N GLU A 207 0.93 16.89 4.42
CA GLU A 207 1.89 16.58 5.49
C GLU A 207 3.11 17.48 5.45
N THR A 208 3.42 18.11 6.58
CA THR A 208 4.66 18.88 6.77
C THR A 208 5.78 18.05 7.39
N TRP A 209 5.46 16.85 7.90
CA TRP A 209 6.45 15.95 8.48
C TRP A 209 7.38 15.39 7.42
N ARG A 210 8.68 15.40 7.70
CA ARG A 210 9.71 14.74 6.89
C ARG A 210 10.48 13.80 7.80
N GLU A 211 10.87 12.66 7.26
CA GLU A 211 11.68 11.68 7.98
C GLU A 211 12.97 11.47 7.19
N GLU A 212 14.10 11.71 7.87
CA GLU A 212 15.42 11.85 7.25
C GLU A 212 15.87 10.61 6.47
N SER A 213 15.59 9.40 7.00
CA SER A 213 16.01 8.18 6.30
C SER A 213 15.22 7.94 5.01
N HIS A 214 13.91 8.22 5.00
CA HIS A 214 13.10 8.12 3.78
C HIS A 214 13.47 9.19 2.74
N GLU A 215 13.85 10.39 3.19
CA GLU A 215 14.33 11.43 2.27
C GLU A 215 15.70 11.06 1.69
N ALA A 216 16.58 10.43 2.48
CA ALA A 216 17.87 9.93 2.00
C ALA A 216 17.71 8.78 1.00
N GLU A 217 16.78 7.83 1.24
CA GLU A 217 16.43 6.76 0.29
C GLU A 217 15.91 7.34 -1.04
N LEU A 218 15.05 8.36 -0.96
CA LEU A 218 14.52 9.05 -2.13
C LEU A 218 15.63 9.72 -2.94
N ALA A 219 16.53 10.43 -2.28
CA ALA A 219 17.67 11.09 -2.92
C ALA A 219 18.65 10.08 -3.56
N ALA A 220 18.82 8.91 -2.95
CA ALA A 220 19.64 7.83 -3.49
C ALA A 220 19.02 7.17 -4.74
N ALA A 221 17.70 7.19 -4.90
CA ALA A 221 17.01 6.60 -6.03
C ALA A 221 17.18 7.40 -7.35
N GLY A 222 17.45 8.70 -7.29
CA GLY A 222 17.62 9.52 -8.48
C GLY A 222 17.45 11.01 -8.22
N THR A 223 17.23 11.77 -9.28
CA THR A 223 17.02 13.22 -9.19
C THR A 223 15.53 13.54 -8.99
N ILE A 224 15.20 14.28 -7.94
CA ILE A 224 13.83 14.79 -7.76
C ILE A 224 13.57 15.86 -8.82
N VAL A 225 12.60 15.60 -9.69
CA VAL A 225 12.20 16.51 -10.79
C VAL A 225 10.95 17.30 -10.48
N ALA A 226 10.15 16.87 -9.51
CA ALA A 226 9.01 17.63 -8.98
C ALA A 226 8.73 17.23 -7.53
N ASP A 227 8.34 18.21 -6.71
CA ASP A 227 7.86 18.02 -5.34
C ASP A 227 6.57 18.82 -5.14
N TYR A 228 5.49 18.12 -4.82
CA TYR A 228 4.14 18.67 -4.62
C TYR A 228 3.74 18.71 -3.15
N ARG A 229 4.62 18.29 -2.25
CA ARG A 229 4.35 18.26 -0.81
C ARG A 229 4.34 19.65 -0.21
N ALA A 230 3.52 19.86 0.82
CA ALA A 230 3.55 21.10 1.59
C ALA A 230 4.95 21.37 2.15
N GLY A 231 5.40 22.61 2.05
CA GLY A 231 6.71 23.07 2.52
C GLY A 231 6.81 23.16 4.04
#